data_1633f74ec78775f592166e74c50c8969
#
_entry.id   1633f74ec78775f592166e74c50c8969
#
_cell.length_a   1.000
_cell.length_b   1.000
_cell.length_c   1.000
_cell.angle_alpha   90.00
_cell.angle_beta   90.00
_cell.angle_gamma   90.00
#
_symmetry.space_group_name_H-M   'P 1'
#
loop_
_entity.id
_entity.type
_entity.pdbx_description
1 polymer ?
#
loop_
_entity_poly.entity_id
_entity_poly.type
_entity_poly.pdbx_seq_one_letter_code
_entity_poly.pdbx_strand_id
1 'polypeptide(L)'
;MDSNDLERERGITILSKNTAVNYKNTRINIIDTPGHADFGGEVERVLGMVDGCLLIVDANEGPMPQTRFVIKKALEKGLRPIVFVNKIDRPRVVPEIAVDKVLDLFLELGADDDQCDFPYLFGLSLIHI
;
A
#
# COMPACT_ATOMS: atom_id res chain seq x y z
N MET A 1 0.64 12.87 6.06
CA MET A 1 1.50 12.35 7.13
C MET A 1 2.97 12.73 7.01
N ASP A 2 3.42 13.22 5.87
CA ASP A 2 4.82 13.63 5.67
C ASP A 2 5.06 15.01 6.27
N SER A 3 5.65 15.06 7.47
CA SER A 3 5.91 16.29 8.20
C SER A 3 7.39 16.66 8.26
N ASN A 4 8.28 15.77 7.90
CA ASN A 4 9.73 15.99 7.87
C ASN A 4 10.10 16.77 6.60
N ASP A 5 10.97 17.78 6.72
CA ASP A 5 11.36 18.60 5.58
C ASP A 5 12.01 17.80 4.46
N LEU A 6 12.83 16.81 4.81
CA LEU A 6 13.48 15.94 3.83
C LEU A 6 12.45 15.08 3.07
N GLU A 7 11.41 14.62 3.76
CA GLU A 7 10.33 13.85 3.15
C GLU A 7 9.55 14.71 2.16
N ARG A 8 9.26 15.97 2.52
CA ARG A 8 8.56 16.91 1.63
C ARG A 8 9.39 17.23 0.39
N GLU A 9 10.69 17.43 0.57
CA GLU A 9 11.59 17.76 -0.51
C GLU A 9 11.69 16.63 -1.53
N ARG A 10 11.78 15.39 -1.04
CA ARG A 10 11.90 14.20 -1.91
C ARG A 10 10.57 13.63 -2.39
N GLY A 11 9.46 14.05 -1.77
CA GLY A 11 8.14 13.52 -2.10
C GLY A 11 7.93 12.06 -1.71
N ILE A 12 8.68 11.56 -0.72
CA ILE A 12 8.59 10.19 -0.23
C ILE A 12 8.54 10.17 1.30
N THR A 13 7.96 9.10 1.84
CA THR A 13 7.96 8.84 3.28
C THR A 13 9.27 8.15 3.67
N ILE A 14 10.06 8.79 4.53
CA ILE A 14 11.35 8.24 5.00
C ILE A 14 11.18 7.50 6.32
N LEU A 15 10.48 8.11 7.26
CA LEU A 15 10.19 7.50 8.56
C LEU A 15 8.73 7.12 8.64
N SER A 16 8.43 6.00 9.32
CA SER A 16 7.05 5.59 9.53
C SER A 16 6.31 6.65 10.37
N LYS A 17 5.07 6.92 10.00
CA LYS A 17 4.19 7.86 10.68
C LYS A 17 3.02 7.09 11.27
N ASN A 18 2.57 7.50 12.43
CA ASN A 18 1.49 6.85 13.14
C ASN A 18 0.35 7.83 13.38
N THR A 19 -0.86 7.40 13.04
CA THR A 19 -2.09 8.13 13.38
C THR A 19 -3.19 7.14 13.72
N ALA A 20 -4.28 7.62 14.27
CA ALA A 20 -5.40 6.77 14.62
C ALA A 20 -6.72 7.45 14.29
N VAL A 21 -7.69 6.66 13.86
CA VAL A 21 -9.06 7.11 13.62
C VAL A 21 -10.02 6.18 14.34
N ASN A 22 -11.18 6.71 14.71
CA ASN A 22 -12.25 5.93 15.31
C ASN A 22 -13.40 5.79 14.32
N TYR A 23 -13.86 4.56 14.14
CA TYR A 23 -14.95 4.25 13.23
C TYR A 23 -15.84 3.18 13.87
N LYS A 24 -17.12 3.51 14.13
CA LYS A 24 -18.12 2.59 14.68
C LYS A 24 -17.59 1.77 15.86
N ASN A 25 -17.15 2.44 16.93
CA ASN A 25 -16.59 1.83 18.14
C ASN A 25 -15.30 1.04 17.93
N THR A 26 -14.67 1.18 16.79
CA THR A 26 -13.38 0.56 16.50
C THR A 26 -12.31 1.63 16.34
N ARG A 27 -11.19 1.45 17.03
CA ARG A 27 -10.03 2.31 16.84
C ARG A 27 -9.12 1.68 15.80
N ILE A 28 -8.85 2.42 14.72
CA ILE A 28 -7.96 1.97 13.64
C ILE A 28 -6.67 2.75 13.75
N ASN A 29 -5.58 2.06 14.04
CA ASN A 29 -4.24 2.64 14.06
C ASN A 29 -3.64 2.50 12.67
N ILE A 30 -3.21 3.61 12.09
CA ILE A 30 -2.66 3.66 10.74
C ILE A 30 -1.19 4.01 10.84
N ILE A 31 -0.35 3.18 10.25
CA ILE A 31 1.09 3.43 10.18
C ILE A 31 1.47 3.56 8.71
N ASP A 32 1.93 4.74 8.34
CA ASP A 32 2.41 5.02 6.99
C ASP A 32 3.85 4.54 6.88
N THR A 33 4.14 3.66 5.92
CA THR A 33 5.45 3.03 5.80
C THR A 33 6.30 3.67 4.71
N PRO A 34 7.63 3.70 4.88
CA PRO A 34 8.52 3.98 3.75
C PRO A 34 8.32 2.93 2.66
N GLY A 35 8.21 3.37 1.42
CA GLY A 35 8.04 2.48 0.27
C GLY A 35 9.35 2.12 -0.42
N HIS A 36 10.46 2.69 0.00
CA HIS A 36 11.75 2.54 -0.66
C HIS A 36 12.61 1.46 0.00
N ALA A 37 13.28 0.63 -0.81
CA ALA A 37 14.11 -0.48 -0.32
C ALA A 37 15.26 -0.03 0.59
N ASP A 38 15.75 1.21 0.43
CA ASP A 38 16.82 1.76 1.25
C ASP A 38 16.44 1.91 2.73
N PHE A 39 15.14 1.85 3.03
CA PHE A 39 14.62 1.96 4.40
C PHE A 39 14.07 0.62 4.91
N GLY A 40 14.68 -0.48 4.46
CA GLY A 40 14.20 -1.84 4.74
C GLY A 40 14.06 -2.18 6.21
N GLY A 41 14.97 -1.70 7.05
CA GLY A 41 14.89 -1.94 8.49
C GLY A 41 13.66 -1.30 9.14
N GLU A 42 13.30 -0.11 8.70
CA GLU A 42 12.08 0.57 9.16
C GLU A 42 10.83 -0.17 8.69
N VAL A 43 10.82 -0.62 7.45
CA VAL A 43 9.71 -1.39 6.88
C VAL A 43 9.48 -2.68 7.68
N GLU A 44 10.53 -3.44 7.95
CA GLU A 44 10.41 -4.69 8.71
C GLU A 44 9.90 -4.45 10.12
N ARG A 45 10.36 -3.40 10.78
CA ARG A 45 9.92 -3.04 12.12
C ARG A 45 8.41 -2.73 12.13
N VAL A 46 7.95 -1.94 11.17
CA VAL A 46 6.54 -1.57 11.07
C VAL A 46 5.67 -2.80 10.78
N LEU A 47 6.07 -3.63 9.82
CA LEU A 47 5.29 -4.81 9.44
C LEU A 47 5.17 -5.83 10.57
N GLY A 48 6.08 -5.80 11.54
CA GLY A 48 5.98 -6.64 12.72
C GLY A 48 4.94 -6.17 13.75
N MET A 49 4.40 -4.96 13.58
CA MET A 49 3.48 -4.36 14.54
C MET A 49 2.03 -4.27 14.05
N VAL A 50 1.75 -4.67 12.82
CA VAL A 50 0.44 -4.46 12.20
C VAL A 50 -0.30 -5.76 11.97
N ASP A 51 -1.63 -5.68 11.92
CA ASP A 51 -2.52 -6.83 11.71
C ASP A 51 -2.90 -7.03 10.24
N GLY A 52 -2.74 -6.00 9.43
CA GLY A 52 -3.07 -6.04 8.01
C GLY A 52 -2.42 -4.90 7.28
N CYS A 53 -2.61 -4.84 5.98
CA CYS A 53 -2.06 -3.75 5.18
C CYS A 53 -3.02 -3.29 4.10
N LEU A 54 -2.95 -2.00 3.80
CA LEU A 54 -3.65 -1.39 2.68
C LEU A 54 -2.62 -1.05 1.62
N LEU A 55 -2.73 -1.67 0.46
CA LEU A 55 -1.84 -1.40 -0.68
C LEU A 55 -2.53 -0.43 -1.62
N ILE A 56 -1.95 0.76 -1.78
CA ILE A 56 -2.47 1.77 -2.68
C ILE A 56 -1.69 1.71 -3.98
N VAL A 57 -2.40 1.56 -5.09
CA VAL A 57 -1.83 1.37 -6.42
C VAL A 57 -2.42 2.41 -7.38
N ASP A 58 -1.59 2.99 -8.22
CA ASP A 58 -2.05 3.87 -9.29
C ASP A 58 -2.70 3.03 -10.40
N ALA A 59 -3.91 3.42 -10.82
CA ALA A 59 -4.67 2.66 -11.82
C ALA A 59 -3.97 2.60 -13.18
N ASN A 60 -3.17 3.59 -13.50
CA ASN A 60 -2.45 3.64 -14.78
C ASN A 60 -1.13 2.86 -14.71
N GLU A 61 -0.37 3.04 -13.64
CA GLU A 61 0.98 2.48 -13.54
C GLU A 61 1.00 1.08 -12.93
N GLY A 62 0.01 0.75 -12.12
CA GLY A 62 0.00 -0.49 -11.36
C GLY A 62 1.02 -0.45 -10.21
N PRO A 63 1.39 -1.62 -9.66
CA PRO A 63 2.37 -1.68 -8.58
C PRO A 63 3.73 -1.18 -9.07
N MET A 64 4.32 -0.25 -8.32
CA MET A 64 5.62 0.33 -8.67
C MET A 64 6.76 -0.58 -8.22
N PRO A 65 7.90 -0.60 -8.94
CA PRO A 65 9.05 -1.44 -8.55
C PRO A 65 9.53 -1.22 -7.13
N GLN A 66 9.52 0.02 -6.65
CA GLN A 66 10.00 0.33 -5.30
C GLN A 66 9.08 -0.20 -4.20
N THR A 67 7.82 -0.48 -4.50
CA THR A 67 6.89 -1.07 -3.51
C THR A 67 7.01 -2.59 -3.45
N ARG A 68 7.68 -3.21 -4.41
CA ARG A 68 7.84 -4.66 -4.49
C ARG A 68 8.47 -5.23 -3.21
N PHE A 69 9.48 -4.56 -2.69
CA PHE A 69 10.14 -4.98 -1.45
C PHE A 69 9.17 -5.01 -0.26
N VAL A 70 8.39 -3.94 -0.09
CA VAL A 70 7.41 -3.84 1.00
C VAL A 70 6.34 -4.92 0.87
N ILE A 71 5.82 -5.11 -0.35
CA ILE A 71 4.80 -6.12 -0.62
C ILE A 71 5.35 -7.52 -0.28
N LYS A 72 6.56 -7.82 -0.74
CA LYS A 72 7.19 -9.11 -0.45
C LYS A 72 7.29 -9.37 1.04
N LYS A 73 7.75 -8.37 1.80
CA LYS A 73 7.88 -8.50 3.26
C LYS A 73 6.53 -8.66 3.94
N ALA A 74 5.51 -7.94 3.49
CA ALA A 74 4.17 -8.08 4.03
C ALA A 74 3.60 -9.48 3.81
N LEU A 75 3.77 -10.02 2.60
CA LEU A 75 3.30 -11.36 2.26
C LEU A 75 4.05 -12.44 3.06
N GLU A 76 5.35 -12.29 3.24
CA GLU A 76 6.17 -13.22 4.05
C GLU A 76 5.71 -13.26 5.51
N LYS A 77 5.19 -12.16 6.03
CA LYS A 77 4.67 -12.09 7.38
C LYS A 77 3.23 -12.61 7.51
N GLY A 78 2.64 -13.07 6.42
CA GLY A 78 1.28 -13.60 6.41
C GLY A 78 0.19 -12.56 6.43
N LEU A 79 0.50 -11.29 6.15
CA LEU A 79 -0.51 -10.25 6.11
C LEU A 79 -1.42 -10.44 4.89
N ARG A 80 -2.70 -10.11 5.05
CA ARG A 80 -3.69 -10.17 3.97
C ARG A 80 -3.95 -8.74 3.47
N PRO A 81 -3.44 -8.37 2.28
CA PRO A 81 -3.62 -7.01 1.78
C PRO A 81 -5.04 -6.72 1.36
N ILE A 82 -5.45 -5.46 1.56
CA ILE A 82 -6.59 -4.86 0.89
C ILE A 82 -6.01 -3.93 -0.16
N VAL A 83 -6.47 -4.02 -1.39
CA VAL A 83 -5.92 -3.22 -2.48
C VAL A 83 -6.84 -2.04 -2.78
N PHE A 84 -6.27 -0.85 -2.85
CA PHE A 84 -6.99 0.36 -3.23
C PHE A 84 -6.39 0.89 -4.53
N VAL A 85 -7.16 0.81 -5.62
CA VAL A 85 -6.74 1.29 -6.93
C VAL A 85 -7.18 2.74 -7.05
N ASN A 86 -6.21 3.65 -7.03
CA ASN A 86 -6.44 5.09 -7.03
C ASN A 86 -6.33 5.69 -8.44
N LYS A 87 -6.91 6.87 -8.61
CA LYS A 87 -6.81 7.65 -9.85
C LYS A 87 -7.50 6.99 -11.04
N ILE A 88 -8.64 6.34 -10.80
CA ILE A 88 -9.41 5.66 -11.87
C ILE A 88 -10.06 6.65 -12.85
N ASP A 89 -10.10 7.94 -12.49
CA ASP A 89 -10.68 9.01 -13.31
C ASP A 89 -9.75 9.50 -14.41
N ARG A 90 -8.50 9.03 -14.45
CA ARG A 90 -7.55 9.43 -15.50
C ARG A 90 -7.95 8.87 -16.85
N PRO A 91 -7.69 9.62 -17.97
CA PRO A 91 -8.04 9.16 -19.31
C PRO A 91 -7.35 7.82 -19.66
N ARG A 92 -8.08 6.97 -20.38
CA ARG A 92 -7.57 5.70 -20.91
C ARG A 92 -7.15 4.68 -19.84
N VAL A 93 -7.59 4.88 -18.62
CA VAL A 93 -7.30 3.94 -17.53
C VAL A 93 -8.37 2.86 -17.48
N VAL A 94 -7.93 1.60 -17.35
CA VAL A 94 -8.80 0.45 -17.08
C VAL A 94 -8.40 -0.09 -15.70
N PRO A 95 -9.17 0.22 -14.66
CA PRO A 95 -8.78 -0.14 -13.28
C PRO A 95 -8.55 -1.63 -13.06
N GLU A 96 -9.28 -2.48 -13.76
CA GLU A 96 -9.17 -3.93 -13.64
C GLU A 96 -7.79 -4.43 -14.08
N ILE A 97 -7.13 -3.73 -15.00
CA ILE A 97 -5.76 -4.07 -15.42
C ILE A 97 -4.79 -3.89 -14.26
N ALA A 98 -4.96 -2.85 -13.44
CA ALA A 98 -4.13 -2.65 -12.26
C ALA A 98 -4.34 -3.77 -11.24
N VAL A 99 -5.59 -4.22 -11.05
CA VAL A 99 -5.90 -5.35 -10.17
C VAL A 99 -5.19 -6.61 -10.67
N ASP A 100 -5.25 -6.88 -11.97
CA ASP A 100 -4.57 -8.04 -12.56
C ASP A 100 -3.06 -7.97 -12.37
N LYS A 101 -2.46 -6.80 -12.50
CA LYS A 101 -1.02 -6.60 -12.26
C LYS A 101 -0.64 -6.87 -10.81
N VAL A 102 -1.50 -6.48 -9.87
CA VAL A 102 -1.28 -6.76 -8.45
C VAL A 102 -1.34 -8.26 -8.20
N LEU A 103 -2.33 -8.94 -8.77
CA LEU A 103 -2.46 -10.40 -8.64
C LEU A 103 -1.23 -11.11 -9.20
N ASP A 104 -0.76 -10.71 -10.38
CA ASP A 104 0.43 -11.28 -11.00
C ASP A 104 1.65 -11.10 -10.10
N LEU A 105 1.80 -9.92 -9.50
CA LEU A 105 2.90 -9.64 -8.58
C LEU A 105 2.82 -10.53 -7.33
N PHE A 106 1.63 -10.69 -6.76
CA PHE A 106 1.45 -11.54 -5.58
C PHE A 106 1.81 -12.99 -5.88
N LEU A 107 1.38 -13.50 -7.02
CA LEU A 107 1.72 -14.86 -7.46
C LEU A 107 3.22 -15.02 -7.64
N GLU A 108 3.87 -14.04 -8.25
CA GLU A 108 5.32 -14.03 -8.44
C GLU A 108 6.09 -14.02 -7.12
N LEU A 109 5.55 -13.33 -6.12
CA LEU A 109 6.17 -13.23 -4.79
C LEU A 109 5.83 -14.39 -3.86
N GLY A 110 5.06 -15.36 -4.32
CA GLY A 110 4.76 -16.56 -3.54
C GLY A 110 3.61 -16.41 -2.56
N ALA A 111 2.66 -15.51 -2.81
CA ALA A 111 1.48 -15.35 -1.99
C ALA A 111 0.63 -16.62 -1.95
N ASP A 112 -0.02 -16.89 -0.82
CA ASP A 112 -0.94 -18.01 -0.70
C ASP A 112 -2.31 -17.67 -1.31
N ASP A 113 -3.22 -18.66 -1.33
CA ASP A 113 -4.54 -18.49 -1.94
C ASP A 113 -5.35 -17.39 -1.26
N ASP A 114 -5.28 -17.28 0.07
CA ASP A 114 -6.00 -16.25 0.81
C ASP A 114 -5.47 -14.85 0.47
N GLN A 115 -4.17 -14.71 0.31
CA GLN A 115 -3.55 -13.44 -0.05
C GLN A 115 -3.87 -13.04 -1.48
N CYS A 116 -3.98 -13.99 -2.38
CA CYS A 116 -4.36 -13.75 -3.77
C CYS A 116 -5.85 -13.43 -3.93
N ASP A 117 -6.68 -13.80 -2.97
CA ASP A 117 -8.11 -13.47 -2.94
C ASP A 117 -8.34 -12.16 -2.16
N PHE A 118 -7.60 -11.13 -2.54
CA PHE A 118 -7.67 -9.84 -1.85
C PHE A 118 -8.90 -9.03 -2.24
N PRO A 119 -9.54 -8.34 -1.28
CA PRO A 119 -10.55 -7.34 -1.62
C PRO A 119 -9.90 -6.10 -2.24
N TYR A 120 -10.61 -5.45 -3.15
CA TYR A 120 -10.11 -4.23 -3.77
C TYR A 120 -11.19 -3.17 -3.89
N LEU A 121 -10.76 -1.92 -3.88
CA LEU A 121 -11.60 -0.74 -3.96
C LEU A 121 -11.01 0.22 -5.00
N PHE A 122 -11.86 1.08 -5.54
CA PHE A 122 -11.44 2.10 -6.51
C PHE A 122 -11.60 3.49 -5.94
N GLY A 123 -10.69 4.40 -6.30
CA GLY A 123 -10.73 5.78 -5.85
C GLY A 123 -10.36 6.77 -6.94
N LEU A 124 -10.73 8.03 -6.72
CA LEU A 124 -10.50 9.13 -7.66
C LEU A 124 -9.17 9.84 -7.36
N SER A 125 -8.59 10.48 -8.37
CA SER A 125 -7.35 11.25 -8.24
C SER A 125 -7.44 12.36 -7.21
N LEU A 126 -8.61 12.98 -7.13
CA LEU A 126 -8.86 14.12 -6.27
C LEU A 126 -10.17 13.92 -5.55
N ILE A 127 -10.09 13.83 -4.24
CA ILE A 127 -11.26 13.69 -3.38
C ILE A 127 -11.43 14.99 -2.61
N HIS A 128 -12.53 15.66 -2.84
CA HIS A 128 -12.93 16.83 -2.07
C HIS A 128 -13.89 16.43 -0.97
N ILE A 129 -13.53 16.83 0.18
CA ILE A 129 -14.35 16.62 1.36
C ILE A 129 -15.00 17.93 1.76
#